data_70e4ae32790440bc5a2551d33f3e2ffe
#
_entry.id   70e4ae32790440bc5a2551d33f3e2ffe
#
_cell.length_a   1.000
_cell.length_b   1.000
_cell.length_c   1.000
_cell.angle_alpha   90.00
_cell.angle_beta   90.00
_cell.angle_gamma   90.00
#
_symmetry.space_group_name_H-M   'P 1'
#
loop_
_entity.id
_entity.type
_entity.pdbx_description
1 polymer ?
#
loop_
_entity_poly.entity_id
_entity_poly.type
_entity_poly.pdbx_seq_one_letter_code
_entity_poly.pdbx_strand_id
1 'polypeptide(L)'
;MVFSRTLRGGLYAVVALAGLASAPAMAQEISASHLAAAREAVDAIDTTEQFDQILPNAATQIKAELIVNNPDLQSKISEMVDDAAIALAPRRADLENEIARIYAKIFTEQELREIGQFYSSEAGRKLIKQGPQASREMMAAADVWSNGIVRDLRDSAQKGMAKLAPPAAAPTKTQ
;
A
#
# COMPACT_ATOMS: atom_id res chain seq x y z
N MET A 1 92.22 -9.04 -12.16
CA MET A 1 91.88 -8.09 -13.24
C MET A 1 90.49 -8.48 -13.66
N VAL A 2 89.59 -7.70 -13.43
CA VAL A 2 88.86 -6.79 -14.24
C VAL A 2 87.44 -6.60 -13.80
N PHE A 3 87.15 -5.45 -13.41
CA PHE A 3 85.92 -4.64 -13.42
C PHE A 3 84.50 -5.24 -13.46
N SER A 4 83.87 -5.00 -12.36
CA SER A 4 82.43 -4.93 -12.12
C SER A 4 81.82 -3.71 -12.80
N ARG A 5 80.67 -3.84 -13.44
CA ARG A 5 79.77 -2.72 -13.76
C ARG A 5 78.32 -3.13 -13.41
N THR A 6 77.88 -2.64 -12.31
CA THR A 6 76.48 -2.65 -11.87
C THR A 6 75.64 -1.76 -12.79
N LEU A 7 74.59 -2.32 -13.38
CA LEU A 7 73.47 -1.56 -13.96
C LEU A 7 72.28 -1.58 -13.01
N ARG A 8 71.97 -0.38 -12.51
CA ARG A 8 70.77 -0.08 -11.78
C ARG A 8 69.64 0.08 -12.81
N GLY A 9 68.73 -0.88 -12.89
CA GLY A 9 67.50 -0.76 -13.63
C GLY A 9 66.42 -0.21 -12.73
N GLY A 10 65.94 1.02 -13.02
CA GLY A 10 64.83 1.62 -12.28
C GLY A 10 63.51 1.02 -12.69
N LEU A 11 62.76 0.58 -11.68
CA LEU A 11 61.41 0.07 -11.82
C LEU A 11 60.44 1.26 -11.86
N TYR A 12 59.95 1.60 -13.04
CA TYR A 12 58.85 2.58 -13.17
C TYR A 12 57.51 1.85 -12.90
N ALA A 13 56.94 2.09 -11.71
CA ALA A 13 55.59 1.70 -11.39
C ALA A 13 54.62 2.61 -12.12
N VAL A 14 53.98 2.09 -13.16
CA VAL A 14 52.85 2.76 -13.82
C VAL A 14 51.61 2.51 -12.97
N VAL A 15 51.20 3.48 -12.17
CA VAL A 15 49.91 3.50 -11.48
C VAL A 15 48.83 3.84 -12.51
N ALA A 16 48.12 2.81 -13.02
CA ALA A 16 46.95 3.02 -13.84
C ALA A 16 45.81 3.45 -12.91
N LEU A 17 45.48 4.74 -12.90
CA LEU A 17 44.28 5.29 -12.28
C LEU A 17 43.08 4.82 -13.14
N ALA A 18 42.41 3.74 -12.73
CA ALA A 18 41.12 3.35 -13.25
C ALA A 18 40.09 4.40 -12.79
N GLY A 19 39.80 5.34 -13.65
CA GLY A 19 38.67 6.27 -13.46
C GLY A 19 37.37 5.49 -13.44
N LEU A 20 36.75 5.37 -12.26
CA LEU A 20 35.34 4.97 -12.11
C LEU A 20 34.50 6.08 -12.78
N ALA A 21 34.19 5.87 -14.05
CA ALA A 21 33.14 6.64 -14.72
C ALA A 21 31.82 6.31 -14.03
N SER A 22 31.41 7.17 -13.09
CA SER A 22 30.03 7.18 -12.57
C SER A 22 29.13 7.50 -13.76
N ALA A 23 28.58 6.47 -14.40
CA ALA A 23 27.50 6.66 -15.35
C ALA A 23 26.37 7.37 -14.58
N PRO A 24 25.84 8.50 -15.08
CA PRO A 24 24.67 9.10 -14.50
C PRO A 24 23.57 8.01 -14.51
N ALA A 25 22.99 7.74 -13.36
CA ALA A 25 21.78 6.93 -13.29
C ALA A 25 20.71 7.70 -14.09
N MET A 26 20.61 7.40 -15.36
CA MET A 26 19.49 7.84 -16.19
C MET A 26 18.27 7.27 -15.50
N ALA A 27 17.39 8.13 -15.01
CA ALA A 27 16.07 7.72 -14.58
C ALA A 27 15.50 6.91 -15.75
N GLN A 28 15.34 5.61 -15.54
CA GLN A 28 14.95 4.68 -16.60
C GLN A 28 13.57 5.14 -17.08
N GLU A 29 13.51 5.72 -18.28
CA GLU A 29 12.24 6.12 -18.88
C GLU A 29 11.33 4.88 -18.92
N ILE A 30 10.15 5.02 -18.32
CA ILE A 30 9.16 3.95 -18.29
C ILE A 30 8.74 3.68 -19.73
N SER A 31 9.06 2.49 -20.24
CA SER A 31 8.73 2.10 -21.60
C SER A 31 7.20 2.03 -21.81
N ALA A 32 6.74 2.12 -23.05
CA ALA A 32 5.32 2.00 -23.38
C ALA A 32 4.75 0.64 -22.95
N SER A 33 5.55 -0.45 -23.08
CA SER A 33 5.14 -1.80 -22.64
C SER A 33 5.03 -1.90 -21.12
N HIS A 34 5.97 -1.30 -20.38
CA HIS A 34 5.94 -1.24 -18.94
C HIS A 34 4.71 -0.47 -18.41
N LEU A 35 4.41 0.66 -19.04
CA LEU A 35 3.23 1.45 -18.69
C LEU A 35 1.91 0.72 -19.04
N ALA A 36 1.89 -0.04 -20.14
CA ALA A 36 0.74 -0.88 -20.48
C ALA A 36 0.52 -1.99 -19.45
N ALA A 37 1.59 -2.70 -19.04
CA ALA A 37 1.53 -3.70 -17.98
C ALA A 37 1.04 -3.11 -16.65
N ALA A 38 1.44 -1.87 -16.34
CA ALA A 38 0.96 -1.16 -15.15
C ALA A 38 -0.55 -0.87 -15.22
N ARG A 39 -1.07 -0.43 -16.36
CA ARG A 39 -2.51 -0.22 -16.55
C ARG A 39 -3.28 -1.53 -16.36
N GLU A 40 -2.85 -2.61 -17.03
CA GLU A 40 -3.49 -3.93 -16.90
C GLU A 40 -3.50 -4.43 -15.46
N ALA A 41 -2.41 -4.24 -14.71
CA ALA A 41 -2.35 -4.62 -13.30
C ALA A 41 -3.30 -3.77 -12.43
N VAL A 42 -3.31 -2.45 -12.61
CA VAL A 42 -4.19 -1.52 -11.88
C VAL A 42 -5.66 -1.85 -12.12
N ASP A 43 -6.04 -2.09 -13.37
CA ASP A 43 -7.40 -2.48 -13.76
C ASP A 43 -7.79 -3.82 -13.13
N ALA A 44 -6.88 -4.82 -13.15
CA ALA A 44 -7.15 -6.13 -12.60
C ALA A 44 -7.33 -6.13 -11.07
N ILE A 45 -6.64 -5.22 -10.35
CA ILE A 45 -6.74 -5.07 -8.88
C ILE A 45 -8.00 -4.28 -8.49
N ASP A 46 -8.62 -3.55 -9.42
CA ASP A 46 -9.79 -2.69 -9.18
C ASP A 46 -9.54 -1.58 -8.12
N THR A 47 -8.31 -1.09 -8.06
CA THR A 47 -7.91 -0.11 -7.03
C THR A 47 -8.48 1.28 -7.28
N THR A 48 -8.98 1.55 -8.46
CA THR A 48 -9.41 2.89 -8.89
C THR A 48 -10.89 3.14 -8.76
N GLU A 49 -11.72 2.12 -8.54
CA GLU A 49 -13.18 2.23 -8.36
C GLU A 49 -13.55 3.23 -7.24
N GLN A 50 -12.78 3.25 -6.16
CA GLN A 50 -12.98 4.19 -5.04
C GLN A 50 -12.91 5.67 -5.46
N PHE A 51 -12.31 5.99 -6.60
CA PHE A 51 -12.16 7.36 -7.10
C PHE A 51 -13.32 7.80 -8.01
N ASP A 52 -14.22 6.88 -8.38
CA ASP A 52 -15.36 7.18 -9.25
C ASP A 52 -16.35 8.15 -8.60
N GLN A 53 -16.35 8.22 -7.27
CA GLN A 53 -17.18 9.14 -6.51
C GLN A 53 -16.62 10.56 -6.39
N ILE A 54 -15.37 10.81 -6.82
CA ILE A 54 -14.73 12.14 -6.68
C ILE A 54 -15.52 13.20 -7.43
N LEU A 55 -15.81 12.98 -8.70
CA LEU A 55 -16.50 13.96 -9.54
C LEU A 55 -17.97 14.16 -9.13
N PRO A 56 -18.79 13.10 -8.90
CA PRO A 56 -20.14 13.27 -8.35
C PRO A 56 -20.20 14.01 -7.02
N ASN A 57 -19.27 13.70 -6.10
CA ASN A 57 -19.20 14.38 -4.81
C ASN A 57 -18.83 15.85 -4.96
N ALA A 58 -17.85 16.17 -5.81
CA ALA A 58 -17.48 17.55 -6.11
C ALA A 58 -18.65 18.33 -6.73
N ALA A 59 -19.36 17.74 -7.69
CA ALA A 59 -20.55 18.34 -8.30
C ALA A 59 -21.64 18.62 -7.25
N THR A 60 -21.89 17.67 -6.36
CA THR A 60 -22.87 17.84 -5.26
C THR A 60 -22.46 18.98 -4.32
N GLN A 61 -21.20 19.07 -3.95
CA GLN A 61 -20.68 20.13 -3.08
C GLN A 61 -20.81 21.50 -3.73
N ILE A 62 -20.42 21.64 -5.01
CA ILE A 62 -20.50 22.91 -5.75
C ILE A 62 -21.95 23.34 -5.94
N LYS A 63 -22.88 22.42 -6.25
CA LYS A 63 -24.31 22.72 -6.29
C LYS A 63 -24.81 23.30 -4.97
N ALA A 64 -24.50 22.62 -3.86
CA ALA A 64 -24.94 23.07 -2.55
C ALA A 64 -24.42 24.48 -2.22
N GLU A 65 -23.14 24.75 -2.49
CA GLU A 65 -22.52 26.07 -2.25
C GLU A 65 -23.19 27.18 -3.08
N LEU A 66 -23.41 26.94 -4.36
CA LEU A 66 -24.01 27.95 -5.26
C LEU A 66 -25.49 28.19 -4.99
N ILE A 67 -26.27 27.16 -4.64
CA ILE A 67 -27.68 27.24 -4.32
C ILE A 67 -27.94 28.02 -3.05
N VAL A 68 -27.11 27.84 -2.00
CA VAL A 68 -27.23 28.60 -0.73
C VAL A 68 -27.20 30.11 -0.99
N ASN A 69 -26.38 30.57 -1.92
CA ASN A 69 -26.22 31.97 -2.25
C ASN A 69 -27.22 32.45 -3.33
N ASN A 70 -27.90 31.52 -4.02
CA ASN A 70 -28.82 31.85 -5.17
C ASN A 70 -30.01 30.86 -5.18
N PRO A 71 -30.88 30.86 -4.18
CA PRO A 71 -31.94 29.85 -4.03
C PRO A 71 -32.94 29.85 -5.21
N ASP A 72 -33.19 31.01 -5.81
CA ASP A 72 -34.12 31.18 -6.95
C ASP A 72 -33.59 30.56 -8.24
N LEU A 73 -32.30 30.22 -8.30
CA LEU A 73 -31.62 29.66 -9.46
C LEU A 73 -31.33 28.15 -9.31
N GLN A 74 -31.86 27.48 -8.31
CA GLN A 74 -31.52 26.07 -7.95
C GLN A 74 -31.54 25.13 -9.19
N SER A 75 -32.58 25.17 -10.01
CA SER A 75 -32.70 24.31 -11.18
C SER A 75 -31.60 24.58 -12.21
N LYS A 76 -31.38 25.87 -12.52
CA LYS A 76 -30.35 26.28 -13.49
C LYS A 76 -28.92 25.96 -13.00
N ILE A 77 -28.68 26.15 -11.72
CA ILE A 77 -27.39 25.79 -11.10
C ILE A 77 -27.16 24.28 -11.19
N SER A 78 -28.17 23.46 -10.88
CA SER A 78 -28.08 22.02 -10.97
C SER A 78 -27.73 21.54 -12.37
N GLU A 79 -28.47 22.02 -13.38
CA GLU A 79 -28.21 21.71 -14.79
C GLU A 79 -26.82 22.14 -15.24
N MET A 80 -26.44 23.39 -14.96
CA MET A 80 -25.12 23.94 -15.31
C MET A 80 -23.97 23.13 -14.69
N VAL A 81 -24.08 22.72 -13.40
CA VAL A 81 -23.01 21.95 -12.71
C VAL A 81 -22.97 20.50 -13.21
N ASP A 82 -24.14 19.92 -13.56
CA ASP A 82 -24.18 18.57 -14.13
C ASP A 82 -23.53 18.54 -15.52
N ASP A 83 -23.82 19.51 -16.39
CA ASP A 83 -23.17 19.64 -17.69
C ASP A 83 -21.66 19.84 -17.55
N ALA A 84 -21.24 20.68 -16.62
CA ALA A 84 -19.81 20.87 -16.33
C ALA A 84 -19.13 19.57 -15.81
N ALA A 85 -19.81 18.81 -14.97
CA ALA A 85 -19.30 17.53 -14.49
C ALA A 85 -19.16 16.51 -15.63
N ILE A 86 -20.16 16.43 -16.51
CA ILE A 86 -20.10 15.55 -17.70
C ILE A 86 -18.91 15.94 -18.59
N ALA A 87 -18.69 17.23 -18.81
CA ALA A 87 -17.57 17.73 -19.61
C ALA A 87 -16.20 17.40 -18.97
N LEU A 88 -16.14 17.27 -17.66
CA LEU A 88 -14.91 16.92 -16.90
C LEU A 88 -14.70 15.41 -16.74
N ALA A 89 -15.69 14.56 -17.02
CA ALA A 89 -15.60 13.11 -16.88
C ALA A 89 -14.38 12.49 -17.61
N PRO A 90 -13.97 12.94 -18.82
CA PRO A 90 -12.80 12.40 -19.51
C PRO A 90 -11.47 12.56 -18.73
N ARG A 91 -11.38 13.50 -17.75
CA ARG A 91 -10.21 13.68 -16.91
C ARG A 91 -9.94 12.48 -15.98
N ARG A 92 -10.88 11.56 -15.87
CA ARG A 92 -10.67 10.27 -15.19
C ARG A 92 -9.47 9.52 -15.78
N ALA A 93 -9.27 9.59 -17.10
CA ALA A 93 -8.13 8.98 -17.77
C ALA A 93 -6.78 9.59 -17.35
N ASP A 94 -6.73 10.87 -16.97
CA ASP A 94 -5.50 11.50 -16.46
C ASP A 94 -5.08 10.86 -15.14
N LEU A 95 -6.04 10.61 -14.24
CA LEU A 95 -5.80 9.94 -12.95
C LEU A 95 -5.32 8.50 -13.17
N GLU A 96 -5.96 7.73 -14.05
CA GLU A 96 -5.56 6.36 -14.38
C GLU A 96 -4.14 6.29 -14.94
N ASN A 97 -3.79 7.23 -15.82
CA ASN A 97 -2.45 7.33 -16.36
C ASN A 97 -1.41 7.63 -15.27
N GLU A 98 -1.73 8.50 -14.32
CA GLU A 98 -0.79 8.81 -13.23
C GLU A 98 -0.66 7.65 -12.26
N ILE A 99 -1.74 6.94 -11.95
CA ILE A 99 -1.71 5.72 -11.12
C ILE A 99 -0.84 4.64 -11.80
N ALA A 100 -1.02 4.43 -13.10
CA ALA A 100 -0.19 3.49 -13.85
C ALA A 100 1.30 3.86 -13.82
N ARG A 101 1.65 5.17 -13.90
CA ARG A 101 3.04 5.62 -13.74
C ARG A 101 3.58 5.37 -12.33
N ILE A 102 2.77 5.53 -11.29
CA ILE A 102 3.16 5.23 -9.90
C ILE A 102 3.50 3.74 -9.77
N TYR A 103 2.64 2.87 -10.29
CA TYR A 103 2.89 1.43 -10.27
C TYR A 103 4.14 1.04 -11.08
N ALA A 104 4.33 1.61 -12.26
CA ALA A 104 5.50 1.37 -13.09
C ALA A 104 6.82 1.90 -12.48
N LYS A 105 6.77 2.86 -11.55
CA LYS A 105 7.96 3.29 -10.78
C LYS A 105 8.31 2.33 -9.64
N ILE A 106 7.33 1.58 -9.12
CA ILE A 106 7.48 0.73 -7.94
C ILE A 106 7.79 -0.72 -8.34
N PHE A 107 7.12 -1.21 -9.39
CA PHE A 107 7.19 -2.59 -9.85
C PHE A 107 7.85 -2.68 -11.23
N THR A 108 8.56 -3.76 -11.48
CA THR A 108 9.08 -4.10 -12.81
C THR A 108 7.92 -4.49 -13.76
N GLU A 109 8.16 -4.42 -15.07
CA GLU A 109 7.17 -4.84 -16.06
C GLU A 109 6.74 -6.31 -15.87
N GLN A 110 7.68 -7.19 -15.49
CA GLN A 110 7.39 -8.59 -15.24
C GLN A 110 6.47 -8.77 -14.02
N GLU A 111 6.77 -8.11 -12.91
CA GLU A 111 5.93 -8.15 -11.71
C GLU A 111 4.52 -7.63 -11.98
N LEU A 112 4.38 -6.56 -12.76
CA LEU A 112 3.07 -6.02 -13.14
C LEU A 112 2.26 -7.00 -13.99
N ARG A 113 2.90 -7.72 -14.92
CA ARG A 113 2.25 -8.77 -15.70
C ARG A 113 1.78 -9.92 -14.81
N GLU A 114 2.59 -10.34 -13.85
CA GLU A 114 2.24 -11.41 -12.89
C GLU A 114 1.09 -10.98 -11.96
N ILE A 115 1.12 -9.74 -11.47
CA ILE A 115 0.04 -9.15 -10.67
C ILE A 115 -1.26 -9.12 -11.49
N GLY A 116 -1.22 -8.56 -12.68
CA GLY A 116 -2.39 -8.47 -13.57
C GLY A 116 -2.95 -9.86 -13.88
N GLN A 117 -2.10 -10.82 -14.19
CA GLN A 117 -2.51 -12.21 -14.45
C GLN A 117 -3.16 -12.87 -13.23
N PHE A 118 -2.58 -12.68 -12.05
CA PHE A 118 -3.14 -13.22 -10.82
C PHE A 118 -4.54 -12.65 -10.53
N TYR A 119 -4.68 -11.32 -10.51
CA TYR A 119 -5.95 -10.68 -10.17
C TYR A 119 -7.02 -10.83 -11.26
N SER A 120 -6.63 -11.06 -12.51
CA SER A 120 -7.55 -11.43 -13.58
C SER A 120 -8.00 -12.89 -13.52
N SER A 121 -7.36 -13.74 -12.69
CA SER A 121 -7.77 -15.12 -12.48
C SER A 121 -9.07 -15.22 -11.68
N GLU A 122 -9.72 -16.39 -11.69
CA GLU A 122 -10.90 -16.64 -10.87
C GLU A 122 -10.60 -16.46 -9.38
N ALA A 123 -9.45 -16.98 -8.93
CA ALA A 123 -9.01 -16.87 -7.53
C ALA A 123 -8.74 -15.42 -7.13
N GLY A 124 -8.06 -14.64 -7.98
CA GLY A 124 -7.77 -13.23 -7.74
C GLY A 124 -9.04 -12.38 -7.64
N ARG A 125 -9.96 -12.53 -8.59
CA ARG A 125 -11.26 -11.85 -8.54
C ARG A 125 -12.08 -12.23 -7.30
N LYS A 126 -12.06 -13.50 -6.91
CA LYS A 126 -12.71 -13.96 -5.69
C LYS A 126 -12.07 -13.36 -4.44
N LEU A 127 -10.75 -13.24 -4.41
CA LEU A 127 -10.02 -12.63 -3.30
C LEU A 127 -10.41 -11.14 -3.13
N ILE A 128 -10.47 -10.37 -4.21
CA ILE A 128 -10.93 -8.97 -4.16
C ILE A 128 -12.36 -8.91 -3.60
N LYS A 129 -13.28 -9.69 -4.14
CA LYS A 129 -14.70 -9.64 -3.79
C LYS A 129 -15.00 -10.15 -2.38
N GLN A 130 -14.33 -11.23 -1.94
CA GLN A 130 -14.62 -11.90 -0.68
C GLN A 130 -13.62 -11.56 0.44
N GLY A 131 -12.46 -11.01 0.10
CA GLY A 131 -11.42 -10.65 1.06
C GLY A 131 -11.93 -9.76 2.20
N PRO A 132 -12.68 -8.69 1.94
CA PRO A 132 -13.25 -7.86 3.00
C PRO A 132 -14.18 -8.61 3.97
N GLN A 133 -14.96 -9.58 3.48
CA GLN A 133 -15.79 -10.43 4.33
C GLN A 133 -14.92 -11.36 5.18
N ALA A 134 -13.96 -12.05 4.56
CA ALA A 134 -13.04 -12.92 5.29
C ALA A 134 -12.28 -12.16 6.38
N SER A 135 -11.85 -10.93 6.11
CA SER A 135 -11.20 -10.06 7.10
C SER A 135 -12.11 -9.73 8.28
N ARG A 136 -13.39 -9.44 8.05
CA ARG A 136 -14.36 -9.20 9.12
C ARG A 136 -14.59 -10.44 9.99
N GLU A 137 -14.73 -11.60 9.36
CA GLU A 137 -14.91 -12.88 10.07
C GLU A 137 -13.67 -13.26 10.88
N MET A 138 -12.48 -13.02 10.33
CA MET A 138 -11.21 -13.22 11.04
C MET A 138 -11.11 -12.33 12.29
N MET A 139 -11.49 -11.06 12.21
CA MET A 139 -11.50 -10.16 13.37
C MET A 139 -12.50 -10.62 14.44
N ALA A 140 -13.70 -11.04 14.04
CA ALA A 140 -14.69 -11.60 14.98
C ALA A 140 -14.17 -12.88 15.67
N ALA A 141 -13.50 -13.75 14.94
CA ALA A 141 -12.88 -14.95 15.51
C ALA A 141 -11.74 -14.59 16.50
N ALA A 142 -10.95 -13.58 16.19
CA ALA A 142 -9.91 -13.08 17.09
C ALA A 142 -10.47 -12.54 18.40
N ASP A 143 -11.59 -11.82 18.35
CA ASP A 143 -12.28 -11.30 19.55
C ASP A 143 -12.79 -12.44 20.44
N VAL A 144 -13.41 -13.46 19.85
CA VAL A 144 -13.88 -14.66 20.60
C VAL A 144 -12.70 -15.37 21.26
N TRP A 145 -11.61 -15.57 20.52
CA TRP A 145 -10.39 -16.18 21.03
C TRP A 145 -9.77 -15.37 22.18
N SER A 146 -9.65 -14.06 22.00
CA SER A 146 -9.07 -13.14 23.00
C SER A 146 -9.87 -13.19 24.32
N ASN A 147 -11.19 -13.13 24.24
CA ASN A 147 -12.06 -13.24 25.42
C ASN A 147 -11.88 -14.60 26.14
N GLY A 148 -11.73 -15.68 25.39
CA GLY A 148 -11.40 -17.00 25.92
C GLY A 148 -10.07 -17.00 26.68
N ILE A 149 -9.01 -16.49 26.08
CA ILE A 149 -7.68 -16.40 26.72
C ILE A 149 -7.70 -15.55 28.00
N VAL A 150 -8.38 -14.41 27.98
CA VAL A 150 -8.49 -13.56 29.18
C VAL A 150 -9.21 -14.30 30.31
N ARG A 151 -10.27 -15.03 30.03
CA ARG A 151 -10.98 -15.86 31.03
C ARG A 151 -10.05 -16.93 31.58
N ASP A 152 -9.41 -17.73 30.72
CA ASP A 152 -8.58 -18.86 31.13
C ASP A 152 -7.33 -18.39 31.91
N LEU A 153 -6.74 -17.24 31.54
CA LEU A 153 -5.66 -16.62 32.26
C LEU A 153 -6.11 -16.15 33.66
N ARG A 154 -7.30 -15.55 33.78
CA ARG A 154 -7.85 -15.12 35.06
C ARG A 154 -8.06 -16.32 35.99
N ASP A 155 -8.65 -17.39 35.48
CA ASP A 155 -8.87 -18.63 36.26
C ASP A 155 -7.54 -19.25 36.71
N SER A 156 -6.54 -19.26 35.83
CA SER A 156 -5.20 -19.76 36.17
C SER A 156 -4.52 -18.88 37.23
N ALA A 157 -4.64 -17.55 37.11
CA ALA A 157 -4.09 -16.62 38.08
C ALA A 157 -4.76 -16.79 39.46
N GLN A 158 -6.10 -16.95 39.51
CA GLN A 158 -6.83 -17.19 40.76
C GLN A 158 -6.39 -18.48 41.45
N LYS A 159 -6.24 -19.58 40.67
CA LYS A 159 -5.70 -20.84 41.20
C LYS A 159 -4.26 -20.69 41.70
N GLY A 160 -3.45 -19.90 41.03
CA GLY A 160 -2.09 -19.57 41.48
C GLY A 160 -2.08 -18.79 42.80
N MET A 161 -2.93 -17.74 42.90
CA MET A 161 -3.06 -16.94 44.12
C MET A 161 -3.55 -17.76 45.31
N ALA A 162 -4.48 -18.70 45.11
CA ALA A 162 -4.93 -19.60 46.19
C ALA A 162 -3.80 -20.49 46.76
N LYS A 163 -2.77 -20.83 45.96
CA LYS A 163 -1.59 -21.59 46.42
C LYS A 163 -0.56 -20.72 47.16
N LEU A 164 -0.57 -19.42 46.91
CA LEU A 164 0.33 -18.45 47.56
C LEU A 164 -0.27 -17.87 48.87
N ALA A 165 -1.56 -18.00 49.08
CA ALA A 165 -2.19 -17.56 50.34
C ALA A 165 -1.73 -18.44 51.48
N PRO A 166 -1.32 -17.86 52.65
CA PRO A 166 -1.00 -18.66 53.85
C PRO A 166 -2.22 -19.47 54.27
N PRO A 167 -2.02 -20.66 54.90
CA PRO A 167 -3.13 -21.45 55.39
C PRO A 167 -3.94 -20.60 56.38
N ALA A 168 -5.28 -20.54 56.19
CA ALA A 168 -6.13 -19.83 57.08
C ALA A 168 -5.91 -20.27 58.54
N ALA A 169 -5.61 -19.31 59.44
CA ALA A 169 -5.46 -19.59 60.86
C ALA A 169 -6.72 -20.31 61.37
N ALA A 170 -6.51 -21.46 62.02
CA ALA A 170 -7.60 -22.25 62.56
C ALA A 170 -8.40 -21.36 63.57
N PRO A 171 -9.73 -21.46 63.61
CA PRO A 171 -10.56 -20.66 64.55
C PRO A 171 -10.12 -21.01 65.99
N THR A 172 -9.62 -20.02 66.70
CA THR A 172 -9.32 -20.11 68.15
C THR A 172 -10.63 -20.41 68.87
N LYS A 173 -10.77 -21.66 69.35
CA LYS A 173 -11.88 -21.99 70.28
C LYS A 173 -11.69 -21.17 71.50
N THR A 174 -12.49 -20.14 71.69
CA THR A 174 -12.65 -19.46 72.99
C THR A 174 -13.47 -20.34 73.91
N GLN A 175 -12.83 -20.77 75.03
CA GLN A 175 -13.53 -21.42 76.15
C GLN A 175 -14.29 -20.39 76.97
#